data_128dcad9b0be86cb15c578df1b85c916
#
_entry.id   128dcad9b0be86cb15c578df1b85c916
#
_cell.length_a   1.000
_cell.length_b   1.000
_cell.length_c   1.000
_cell.angle_alpha   90.00
_cell.angle_beta   90.00
_cell.angle_gamma   90.00
#
_symmetry.space_group_name_H-M   'P 1'
#
loop_
_entity.id
_entity.type
_entity.pdbx_description
1 polymer ?
#
loop_
_entity_poly.entity_id
_entity_poly.type
_entity_poly.pdbx_seq_one_letter_code
_entity_poly.pdbx_strand_id
1 'polypeptide(L)'
;MSARAHALDQIDTALAEVGAIETSLAAARRGQNPGVNRGDLARRFHTIAHAGTGHHAFAPVQELAALAEKVTDGTDQSILHTAGEIEVVQHAADVLSLLLRDMGHQLLGRRGADVTPAAAALRERLEHMLMAGRR
;
A
#
# COMPACT_ATOMS: atom_id res chain seq x y z
N MET A 1 7.11 26.53 4.33
CA MET A 1 6.33 25.41 4.84
C MET A 1 7.18 24.60 5.80
N SER A 2 6.66 24.24 6.95
CA SER A 2 7.41 23.44 7.93
C SER A 2 7.59 22.01 7.43
N ALA A 3 8.61 21.32 7.93
CA ALA A 3 8.82 19.89 7.61
C ALA A 3 7.61 19.04 8.01
N ARG A 4 6.97 19.40 9.14
CA ARG A 4 5.75 18.71 9.60
C ARG A 4 4.60 18.89 8.59
N ALA A 5 4.36 20.11 8.13
CA ALA A 5 3.27 20.38 7.18
C ALA A 5 3.51 19.64 5.87
N HIS A 6 4.76 19.60 5.41
CA HIS A 6 5.14 18.88 4.20
C HIS A 6 4.91 17.37 4.37
N ALA A 7 5.31 16.81 5.52
CA ALA A 7 5.10 15.39 5.81
C ALA A 7 3.62 15.04 5.87
N LEU A 8 2.79 15.89 6.50
CA LEU A 8 1.34 15.67 6.56
C LEU A 8 0.72 15.69 5.16
N ASP A 9 1.19 16.60 4.30
CA ASP A 9 0.72 16.66 2.92
C ASP A 9 1.07 15.39 2.15
N GLN A 10 2.26 14.86 2.35
CA GLN A 10 2.68 13.60 1.73
C GLN A 10 1.87 12.42 2.25
N ILE A 11 1.52 12.39 3.54
CA ILE A 11 0.64 11.37 4.10
C ILE A 11 -0.73 11.44 3.43
N ASP A 12 -1.30 12.63 3.26
CA ASP A 12 -2.60 12.80 2.62
C ASP A 12 -2.58 12.31 1.17
N THR A 13 -1.50 12.60 0.44
CA THR A 13 -1.32 12.13 -0.93
C THR A 13 -1.27 10.59 -0.98
N ALA A 14 -0.49 9.98 -0.09
CA ALA A 14 -0.39 8.53 -0.02
C ALA A 14 -1.72 7.89 0.37
N LEU A 15 -2.45 8.48 1.34
CA LEU A 15 -3.76 7.98 1.73
C LEU A 15 -4.79 8.07 0.60
N ALA A 16 -4.71 9.10 -0.25
CA ALA A 16 -5.57 9.20 -1.42
C ALA A 16 -5.31 8.06 -2.40
N GLU A 17 -4.04 7.68 -2.59
CA GLU A 17 -3.70 6.53 -3.44
C GLU A 17 -4.22 5.21 -2.85
N VAL A 18 -4.08 5.03 -1.52
CA VAL A 18 -4.64 3.85 -0.84
C VAL A 18 -6.14 3.80 -1.03
N GLY A 19 -6.83 4.93 -0.87
CA GLY A 19 -8.28 5.01 -1.07
C GLY A 19 -8.70 4.63 -2.49
N ALA A 20 -7.94 5.03 -3.50
CA ALA A 20 -8.20 4.66 -4.89
C ALA A 20 -8.02 3.16 -5.11
N ILE A 21 -7.02 2.55 -4.48
CA ILE A 21 -6.82 1.09 -4.53
C ILE A 21 -8.03 0.39 -3.91
N GLU A 22 -8.46 0.82 -2.73
CA GLU A 22 -9.61 0.23 -2.04
C GLU A 22 -10.89 0.34 -2.86
N THR A 23 -11.11 1.48 -3.51
CA THR A 23 -12.27 1.68 -4.38
C THR A 23 -12.26 0.73 -5.56
N SER A 24 -11.09 0.54 -6.19
CA SER A 24 -10.94 -0.40 -7.30
C SER A 24 -11.22 -1.83 -6.87
N LEU A 25 -10.71 -2.23 -5.71
CA LEU A 25 -10.94 -3.58 -5.18
C LEU A 25 -12.41 -3.81 -4.84
N ALA A 26 -13.07 -2.83 -4.26
CA ALA A 26 -14.49 -2.92 -3.93
C ALA A 26 -15.34 -3.08 -5.20
N ALA A 27 -15.02 -2.32 -6.25
CA ALA A 27 -15.71 -2.44 -7.53
C ALA A 27 -15.51 -3.83 -8.15
N ALA A 28 -14.30 -4.37 -8.08
CA ALA A 28 -14.02 -5.71 -8.59
C ALA A 28 -14.82 -6.79 -7.84
N ARG A 29 -14.94 -6.65 -6.51
CA ARG A 29 -15.72 -7.59 -5.69
C ARG A 29 -17.20 -7.56 -6.00
N ARG A 30 -17.72 -6.40 -6.41
CA ARG A 30 -19.12 -6.25 -6.80
C ARG A 30 -19.39 -6.67 -8.26
N GLY A 31 -18.35 -7.06 -8.97
CA GLY A 31 -18.48 -7.42 -10.39
C GLY A 31 -18.78 -6.25 -11.29
N GLN A 32 -18.51 -5.02 -10.83
CA GLN A 32 -18.80 -3.80 -11.61
C GLN A 32 -17.74 -3.49 -12.65
N ASN A 33 -16.59 -4.12 -12.54
CA ASN A 33 -15.50 -4.00 -13.49
C ASN A 33 -15.05 -5.39 -13.93
N PRO A 34 -14.48 -5.55 -15.14
CA PRO A 34 -13.98 -6.85 -15.60
C PRO A 34 -12.76 -7.34 -14.82
N GLY A 35 -12.26 -6.56 -13.87
CA GLY A 35 -11.15 -6.94 -13.02
C GLY A 35 -10.31 -5.74 -12.66
N VAL A 36 -9.35 -5.94 -11.74
CA VAL A 36 -8.43 -4.89 -11.31
C VAL A 36 -7.14 -5.03 -12.11
N ASN A 37 -6.78 -3.98 -12.83
CA ASN A 37 -5.57 -3.95 -13.67
C ASN A 37 -4.32 -3.93 -12.79
N ARG A 38 -3.42 -4.92 -12.99
CA ARG A 38 -2.17 -5.03 -12.23
C ARG A 38 -1.27 -3.83 -12.41
N GLY A 39 -1.15 -3.34 -13.65
CA GLY A 39 -0.31 -2.18 -13.94
C GLY A 39 -0.77 -0.92 -13.22
N ASP A 40 -2.07 -0.75 -13.10
CA ASP A 40 -2.64 0.39 -12.38
C ASP A 40 -2.35 0.30 -10.88
N LEU A 41 -2.51 -0.89 -10.29
CA LEU A 41 -2.18 -1.11 -8.89
C LEU A 41 -0.69 -0.90 -8.63
N ALA A 42 0.16 -1.45 -9.49
CA ALA A 42 1.61 -1.30 -9.35
C ALA A 42 2.02 0.17 -9.38
N ARG A 43 1.44 0.94 -10.28
CA ARG A 43 1.70 2.39 -10.39
C ARG A 43 1.28 3.11 -9.12
N ARG A 44 0.14 2.76 -8.53
CA ARG A 44 -0.33 3.39 -7.29
C ARG A 44 0.56 3.02 -6.11
N PHE A 45 0.97 1.77 -6.00
CA PHE A 45 1.93 1.35 -4.97
C PHE A 45 3.28 2.04 -5.16
N HIS A 46 3.71 2.22 -6.41
CA HIS A 46 4.93 2.96 -6.71
C HIS A 46 4.86 4.41 -6.19
N THR A 47 3.73 5.07 -6.41
CA THR A 47 3.51 6.42 -5.91
C THR A 47 3.61 6.47 -4.38
N ILE A 48 2.98 5.50 -3.70
CA ILE A 48 3.06 5.41 -2.24
C ILE A 48 4.51 5.15 -1.79
N ALA A 49 5.22 4.26 -2.47
CA ALA A 49 6.61 3.91 -2.15
C ALA A 49 7.55 5.11 -2.25
N HIS A 50 7.22 6.07 -3.10
CA HIS A 50 8.04 7.27 -3.30
C HIS A 50 7.52 8.49 -2.53
N ALA A 51 6.39 8.36 -1.83
CA ALA A 51 5.91 9.42 -0.95
C ALA A 51 6.86 9.54 0.24
N GLY A 52 7.08 10.75 0.70
CA GLY A 52 7.90 10.98 1.87
C GLY A 52 9.39 10.77 1.66
N THR A 53 9.87 10.81 0.42
CA THR A 53 11.30 10.70 0.12
C THR A 53 12.09 11.72 0.94
N GLY A 54 13.13 11.26 1.65
CA GLY A 54 13.91 12.09 2.54
C GLY A 54 13.48 12.03 4.00
N HIS A 55 12.34 11.43 4.30
CA HIS A 55 11.85 11.24 5.66
C HIS A 55 11.97 9.77 6.07
N HIS A 56 12.89 9.47 6.97
CA HIS A 56 13.09 8.08 7.41
C HIS A 56 11.87 7.49 8.15
N ALA A 57 10.99 8.33 8.68
CA ALA A 57 9.75 7.87 9.30
C ALA A 57 8.84 7.15 8.30
N PHE A 58 8.96 7.45 7.00
CA PHE A 58 8.23 6.77 5.95
C PHE A 58 8.84 5.42 5.54
N ALA A 59 9.99 5.05 6.07
CA ALA A 59 10.68 3.83 5.65
C ALA A 59 9.80 2.57 5.67
N PRO A 60 9.00 2.29 6.72
CA PRO A 60 8.12 1.11 6.69
C PRO A 60 7.07 1.18 5.57
N VAL A 61 6.50 2.35 5.34
CA VAL A 61 5.51 2.55 4.26
C VAL A 61 6.17 2.34 2.90
N GLN A 62 7.33 2.95 2.69
CA GLN A 62 8.08 2.84 1.44
C GLN A 62 8.44 1.39 1.14
N GLU A 63 8.93 0.67 2.13
CA GLU A 63 9.34 -0.72 1.99
C GLU A 63 8.16 -1.63 1.64
N LEU A 64 7.06 -1.52 2.37
CA LEU A 64 5.88 -2.35 2.14
C LEU A 64 5.21 -2.02 0.80
N ALA A 65 5.12 -0.74 0.46
CA ALA A 65 4.56 -0.32 -0.82
C ALA A 65 5.42 -0.83 -1.99
N ALA A 66 6.74 -0.81 -1.86
CA ALA A 66 7.63 -1.34 -2.87
C ALA A 66 7.47 -2.85 -3.05
N LEU A 67 7.28 -3.60 -1.96
CA LEU A 67 7.00 -5.03 -2.02
C LEU A 67 5.65 -5.29 -2.68
N ALA A 68 4.62 -4.51 -2.34
CA ALA A 68 3.30 -4.64 -2.95
C ALA A 68 3.35 -4.32 -4.44
N GLU A 69 4.14 -3.34 -4.84
CA GLU A 69 4.38 -3.02 -6.24
C GLU A 69 4.94 -4.23 -6.98
N LYS A 70 5.95 -4.89 -6.42
CA LYS A 70 6.55 -6.06 -7.03
C LYS A 70 5.58 -7.23 -7.16
N VAL A 71 4.71 -7.42 -6.16
CA VAL A 71 3.69 -8.47 -6.19
C VAL A 71 2.67 -8.21 -7.29
N THR A 72 2.26 -6.96 -7.47
CA THR A 72 1.24 -6.58 -8.46
C THR A 72 1.83 -6.35 -9.84
N ASP A 73 3.13 -6.05 -9.93
CA ASP A 73 3.80 -5.74 -11.19
C ASP A 73 4.06 -7.02 -11.98
N GLY A 74 3.02 -7.53 -12.64
CA GLY A 74 3.14 -8.66 -13.53
C GLY A 74 3.81 -8.25 -14.84
N THR A 75 4.41 -9.23 -15.52
CA THR A 75 5.07 -9.01 -16.81
C THR A 75 4.08 -8.81 -17.94
N ASP A 76 2.82 -9.07 -17.71
CA ASP A 76 1.72 -8.88 -18.65
C ASP A 76 0.72 -7.90 -18.07
N GLN A 77 -0.20 -7.42 -18.92
CA GLN A 77 -1.25 -6.50 -18.53
C GLN A 77 -2.42 -7.24 -17.87
N SER A 78 -2.12 -8.31 -17.14
CA SER A 78 -3.16 -9.15 -16.57
C SER A 78 -3.92 -8.45 -15.45
N ILE A 79 -5.15 -8.86 -15.26
CA ILE A 79 -5.97 -8.43 -14.14
C ILE A 79 -5.78 -9.42 -12.99
N LEU A 80 -6.16 -9.01 -11.79
CA LEU A 80 -6.18 -9.92 -10.66
C LEU A 80 -7.31 -10.92 -10.86
N HIS A 81 -6.99 -12.19 -10.89
CA HIS A 81 -7.94 -13.25 -11.21
C HIS A 81 -8.52 -13.95 -9.99
N THR A 82 -7.75 -14.05 -8.92
CA THR A 82 -8.14 -14.89 -7.78
C THR A 82 -8.53 -14.04 -6.59
N ALA A 83 -9.44 -14.59 -5.78
CA ALA A 83 -9.82 -13.99 -4.50
C ALA A 83 -8.60 -13.82 -3.59
N GLY A 84 -7.66 -14.78 -3.65
CA GLY A 84 -6.44 -14.71 -2.85
C GLY A 84 -5.57 -13.51 -3.20
N GLU A 85 -5.43 -13.21 -4.50
CA GLU A 85 -4.68 -12.03 -4.95
C GLU A 85 -5.35 -10.74 -4.49
N ILE A 86 -6.68 -10.67 -4.62
CA ILE A 86 -7.44 -9.51 -4.18
C ILE A 86 -7.28 -9.30 -2.68
N GLU A 87 -7.35 -10.38 -1.89
CA GLU A 87 -7.19 -10.31 -0.44
C GLU A 87 -5.82 -9.80 -0.02
N VAL A 88 -4.75 -10.21 -0.71
CA VAL A 88 -3.40 -9.74 -0.40
C VAL A 88 -3.27 -8.25 -0.69
N VAL A 89 -3.80 -7.79 -1.83
CA VAL A 89 -3.77 -6.37 -2.17
C VAL A 89 -4.62 -5.57 -1.17
N GLN A 90 -5.77 -6.10 -0.77
CA GLN A 90 -6.60 -5.47 0.27
C GLN A 90 -5.85 -5.39 1.61
N HIS A 91 -5.17 -6.45 2.00
CA HIS A 91 -4.36 -6.47 3.21
C HIS A 91 -3.26 -5.40 3.14
N ALA A 92 -2.59 -5.29 2.00
CA ALA A 92 -1.58 -4.26 1.80
C ALA A 92 -2.17 -2.85 1.94
N ALA A 93 -3.32 -2.60 1.33
CA ALA A 93 -3.99 -1.31 1.43
C ALA A 93 -4.37 -0.99 2.89
N ASP A 94 -4.91 -1.97 3.61
CA ASP A 94 -5.32 -1.80 5.01
C ASP A 94 -4.13 -1.46 5.90
N VAL A 95 -3.02 -2.18 5.77
CA VAL A 95 -1.83 -1.95 6.60
C VAL A 95 -1.17 -0.62 6.24
N LEU A 96 -1.08 -0.28 4.96
CA LEU A 96 -0.52 1.02 4.55
C LEU A 96 -1.36 2.17 5.09
N SER A 97 -2.68 2.05 5.04
CA SER A 97 -3.58 3.04 5.63
C SER A 97 -3.32 3.21 7.13
N LEU A 98 -3.19 2.09 7.84
CA LEU A 98 -2.92 2.08 9.28
C LEU A 98 -1.60 2.78 9.61
N LEU A 99 -0.53 2.44 8.87
CA LEU A 99 0.78 3.05 9.07
C LEU A 99 0.76 4.55 8.79
N LEU A 100 0.12 4.96 7.73
CA LEU A 100 0.05 6.37 7.34
C LEU A 100 -0.73 7.19 8.36
N ARG A 101 -1.83 6.65 8.85
CA ARG A 101 -2.64 7.32 9.87
C ARG A 101 -1.89 7.43 11.19
N ASP A 102 -1.17 6.37 11.58
CA ASP A 102 -0.36 6.37 12.79
C ASP A 102 0.73 7.43 12.70
N MET A 103 1.40 7.55 11.56
CA MET A 103 2.41 8.59 11.33
C MET A 103 1.79 9.98 11.47
N GLY A 104 0.61 10.19 10.92
CA GLY A 104 -0.11 11.46 11.04
C GLY A 104 -0.41 11.79 12.50
N HIS A 105 -0.86 10.82 13.28
CA HIS A 105 -1.11 11.00 14.72
C HIS A 105 0.17 11.40 15.46
N GLN A 106 1.28 10.73 15.19
CA GLN A 106 2.56 11.02 15.82
C GLN A 106 3.03 12.44 15.49
N LEU A 107 2.89 12.85 14.23
CA LEU A 107 3.28 14.19 13.80
C LEU A 107 2.43 15.29 14.47
N LEU A 108 1.21 14.95 14.85
CA LEU A 108 0.33 15.87 15.57
C LEU A 108 0.47 15.76 17.09
N GLY A 109 1.46 15.02 17.57
CA GLY A 109 1.71 14.84 19.00
C GLY A 109 0.73 13.90 19.68
N ARG A 110 -0.02 13.11 18.89
CA ARG A 110 -0.96 12.13 19.44
C ARG A 110 -0.29 10.77 19.57
N ARG A 111 -0.80 9.98 20.52
CA ARG A 111 -0.28 8.64 20.73
C ARG A 111 -0.88 7.72 19.67
N GLY A 112 -0.01 7.07 18.89
CA GLY A 112 -0.43 6.11 17.89
C GLY A 112 -0.55 4.69 18.44
N ALA A 113 -1.14 3.80 17.67
CA ALA A 113 -1.20 2.37 17.98
C ALA A 113 0.13 1.72 17.63
N ASP A 114 0.40 0.55 18.23
CA ASP A 114 1.55 -0.25 17.82
C ASP A 114 1.21 -0.99 16.53
N VAL A 115 1.77 -0.52 15.43
CA VAL A 115 1.53 -1.07 14.08
C VAL A 115 2.61 -2.07 13.64
N THR A 116 3.63 -2.28 14.47
CA THR A 116 4.77 -3.16 14.15
C THR A 116 4.34 -4.59 13.81
N PRO A 117 3.47 -5.25 14.59
CA PRO A 117 3.03 -6.60 14.23
C PRO A 117 2.28 -6.67 12.89
N ALA A 118 1.44 -5.69 12.60
CA ALA A 118 0.71 -5.65 11.34
C ALA A 118 1.64 -5.49 10.15
N ALA A 119 2.63 -4.60 10.28
CA ALA A 119 3.62 -4.38 9.23
C ALA A 119 4.46 -5.65 8.99
N ALA A 120 4.89 -6.32 10.05
CA ALA A 120 5.68 -7.56 9.95
C ALA A 120 4.88 -8.68 9.27
N ALA A 121 3.61 -8.84 9.63
CA ALA A 121 2.75 -9.86 9.04
C ALA A 121 2.54 -9.62 7.54
N LEU A 122 2.33 -8.38 7.15
CA LEU A 122 2.18 -8.04 5.74
C LEU A 122 3.46 -8.29 4.97
N ARG A 123 4.61 -7.87 5.50
CA ARG A 123 5.91 -8.09 4.86
C ARG A 123 6.13 -9.57 4.58
N GLU A 124 5.90 -10.40 5.58
CA GLU A 124 6.08 -11.85 5.44
C GLU A 124 5.18 -12.41 4.33
N ARG A 125 3.93 -11.99 4.30
CA ARG A 125 2.96 -12.42 3.29
C ARG A 125 3.39 -12.00 1.88
N LEU A 126 3.82 -10.75 1.70
CA LEU A 126 4.26 -10.25 0.40
C LEU A 126 5.53 -10.96 -0.07
N GLU A 127 6.50 -11.15 0.83
CA GLU A 127 7.74 -11.87 0.49
C GLU A 127 7.44 -13.30 0.09
N HIS A 128 6.52 -13.95 0.78
CA HIS A 128 6.12 -15.32 0.46
C HIS A 128 5.50 -15.39 -0.95
N MET A 129 4.66 -14.44 -1.30
CA MET A 129 4.07 -14.38 -2.63
C MET A 129 5.09 -14.13 -3.72
N LEU A 130 6.07 -13.27 -3.45
CA LEU A 130 7.15 -13.01 -4.42
C LEU A 130 7.99 -14.25 -4.67
N MET A 131 8.28 -15.02 -3.64
CA MET A 131 9.03 -16.27 -3.79
C MET A 131 8.23 -17.31 -4.55
N ALA A 132 6.93 -17.42 -4.30
CA ALA A 132 6.07 -18.36 -5.01
C ALA A 132 5.96 -18.00 -6.49
N GLY A 133 5.95 -16.72 -6.82
CA GLY A 133 5.85 -16.25 -8.21
C GLY A 133 7.12 -16.43 -9.03
N ARG A 134 8.24 -16.79 -8.41
CA ARG A 134 9.53 -17.00 -9.08
C ARG A 134 9.74 -18.41 -9.59
N ARG A 135 8.78 -19.27 -9.43
CA ARG A 135 8.85 -20.67 -9.90
C ARG A 135 8.54 -20.78 -11.38
#